data_7ab97670f101267516d35e0f21f5d790
#
_entry.id   7ab97670f101267516d35e0f21f5d790
#
_cell.length_a   1.000
_cell.length_b   1.000
_cell.length_c   1.000
_cell.angle_alpha   90.00
_cell.angle_beta   90.00
_cell.angle_gamma   90.00
#
_symmetry.space_group_name_H-M   'P 1'
#
loop_
_entity.id
_entity.type
_entity.pdbx_description
1 polymer ?
#
loop_
_entity_poly.entity_id
_entity_poly.type
_entity_poly.pdbx_seq_one_letter_code
_entity_poly.pdbx_strand_id
1 'polypeptide(L)'
;YFQNTSSKPLFKVNHVIYKDHRKSEMTYSEIIENVNLGYNEKLPPMDWKLISEKKKILDYECSKAETFFGGRKFIAWYTNQIPINEGPYKFSGLPGLILEVSDDKNNFHYQLLAIIKKEQNILYKNDVHLTEKKKLIETKMNLIKKITKSDVKVNPLEKK
;
A
#
# COMPACT_ATOMS: atom_id res chain seq x y z
N TYR A 1 12.89 2.10 2.67
CA TYR A 1 11.86 1.95 3.70
C TYR A 1 10.83 3.07 3.56
N PHE A 2 9.56 2.70 3.50
CA PHE A 2 8.45 3.63 3.61
C PHE A 2 7.93 3.64 5.03
N GLN A 3 7.68 4.82 5.56
CA GLN A 3 6.99 5.00 6.82
C GLN A 3 5.55 5.43 6.54
N ASN A 4 4.61 4.82 7.24
CA ASN A 4 3.25 5.33 7.33
C ASN A 4 3.21 6.29 8.53
N THR A 5 3.07 7.58 8.27
CA THR A 5 3.02 8.65 9.28
C THR A 5 1.59 9.08 9.61
N SER A 6 0.59 8.34 9.11
CA SER A 6 -0.79 8.61 9.48
C SER A 6 -0.98 8.55 11.00
N SER A 7 -1.73 9.50 11.53
CA SER A 7 -1.99 9.68 12.95
C SER A 7 -2.40 8.37 13.62
N LYS A 8 -1.58 7.90 14.57
CA LYS A 8 -1.74 6.75 15.47
C LYS A 8 -2.63 5.62 14.93
N PRO A 9 -2.08 4.61 14.26
CA PRO A 9 -2.84 3.40 14.04
C PRO A 9 -3.12 2.76 15.41
N LEU A 10 -4.38 2.49 15.71
CA LEU A 10 -4.79 1.75 16.90
C LEU A 10 -4.14 0.33 16.93
N PHE A 11 -3.66 -0.14 15.79
CA PHE A 11 -3.05 -1.43 15.60
C PHE A 11 -1.84 -1.33 14.66
N LYS A 12 -0.76 -2.03 15.00
CA LYS A 12 0.39 -2.20 14.13
C LYS A 12 -0.04 -3.06 12.94
N VAL A 13 -0.18 -2.43 11.78
CA VAL A 13 -0.56 -3.15 10.55
C VAL A 13 0.66 -3.89 10.02
N ASN A 14 0.70 -5.20 10.22
CA ASN A 14 1.73 -6.09 9.70
C ASN A 14 1.22 -6.80 8.45
N HIS A 15 0.95 -6.04 7.39
CA HIS A 15 0.61 -6.65 6.11
C HIS A 15 1.84 -6.73 5.20
N VAL A 16 1.83 -7.72 4.33
CA VAL A 16 2.78 -7.88 3.23
C VAL A 16 2.00 -7.87 1.93
N ILE A 17 2.49 -7.13 0.95
CA ILE A 17 1.95 -7.12 -0.41
C ILE A 17 3.06 -7.59 -1.34
N TYR A 18 2.81 -8.70 -2.01
CA TYR A 18 3.63 -9.20 -3.10
C TYR A 18 2.96 -8.84 -4.42
N LYS A 19 3.67 -8.12 -5.30
CA LYS A 19 3.16 -7.73 -6.62
C LYS A 19 3.89 -8.52 -7.70
N ASP A 20 3.16 -9.19 -8.56
CA ASP A 20 3.66 -9.83 -9.78
C ASP A 20 3.20 -9.01 -11.00
N HIS A 21 4.06 -8.12 -11.47
CA HIS A 21 3.75 -7.26 -12.61
C HIS A 21 3.58 -8.03 -13.92
N ARG A 22 4.22 -9.21 -14.07
CA ARG A 22 4.10 -10.03 -15.28
C ARG A 22 2.70 -10.61 -15.41
N LYS A 23 2.08 -10.95 -14.27
CA LYS A 23 0.71 -11.47 -14.22
C LYS A 23 -0.33 -10.38 -13.98
N SER A 24 0.10 -9.16 -13.66
CA SER A 24 -0.77 -8.08 -13.19
C SER A 24 -1.60 -8.51 -11.97
N GLU A 25 -0.98 -9.23 -11.06
CA GLU A 25 -1.61 -9.78 -9.85
C GLU A 25 -0.86 -9.34 -8.59
N MET A 26 -1.56 -9.35 -7.50
CA MET A 26 -0.96 -9.15 -6.18
C MET A 26 -1.51 -10.14 -5.16
N THR A 27 -0.67 -10.48 -4.20
CA THR A 27 -1.07 -11.20 -3.00
C THR A 27 -0.94 -10.25 -1.82
N TYR A 28 -2.04 -10.05 -1.12
CA TYR A 28 -2.07 -9.38 0.17
C TYR A 28 -2.07 -10.44 1.27
N SER A 29 -1.26 -10.25 2.31
CA SER A 29 -1.33 -11.10 3.49
C SER A 29 -1.06 -10.31 4.78
N GLU A 30 -1.66 -10.76 5.87
CA GLU A 30 -1.42 -10.24 7.21
C GLU A 30 -1.58 -11.34 8.26
N ILE A 31 -0.90 -11.18 9.40
CA ILE A 31 -1.01 -12.13 10.50
C ILE A 31 -2.20 -11.75 11.37
N ILE A 32 -3.18 -12.64 11.45
CA ILE A 32 -4.38 -12.52 12.29
C ILE A 32 -4.40 -13.72 13.23
N GLU A 33 -4.39 -13.49 14.54
CA GLU A 33 -4.38 -14.54 15.57
C GLU A 33 -3.30 -15.62 15.30
N ASN A 34 -2.08 -15.21 14.95
CA ASN A 34 -0.93 -16.07 14.61
C ASN A 34 -1.06 -16.86 13.30
N VAL A 35 -2.10 -16.66 12.51
CA VAL A 35 -2.27 -17.25 11.18
C VAL A 35 -1.98 -16.21 10.13
N ASN A 36 -1.14 -16.53 9.14
CA ASN A 36 -0.87 -15.66 8.00
C ASN A 36 -1.98 -15.86 6.97
N LEU A 37 -3.01 -14.99 7.01
CA LEU A 37 -4.13 -15.00 6.08
C LEU A 37 -3.88 -14.05 4.92
N GLY A 38 -4.26 -14.46 3.71
CA GLY A 38 -4.08 -13.62 2.54
C GLY A 38 -5.15 -13.86 1.47
N TYR A 39 -5.11 -13.01 0.46
CA TYR A 39 -5.92 -13.16 -0.74
C TYR A 39 -5.16 -12.68 -1.97
N ASN A 40 -5.54 -13.23 -3.12
CA ASN A 40 -5.05 -12.77 -4.41
C ASN A 40 -6.08 -11.84 -5.06
N GLU A 41 -5.59 -10.78 -5.70
CA GLU A 41 -6.41 -9.93 -6.56
C GLU A 41 -5.57 -9.40 -7.73
N LYS A 42 -6.23 -8.89 -8.76
CA LYS A 42 -5.53 -8.17 -9.82
C LYS A 42 -4.93 -6.89 -9.26
N LEU A 43 -3.75 -6.51 -9.76
CA LEU A 43 -3.20 -5.18 -9.47
C LEU A 43 -4.23 -4.13 -9.90
N PRO A 44 -4.66 -3.24 -8.99
CA PRO A 44 -5.64 -2.24 -9.34
C PRO A 44 -5.04 -1.27 -10.37
N PRO A 45 -5.72 -1.03 -11.49
CA PRO A 45 -5.29 0.01 -12.41
C PRO A 45 -5.37 1.36 -11.70
N MET A 46 -4.33 2.18 -11.87
CA MET A 46 -4.28 3.53 -11.35
C MET A 46 -4.36 4.51 -12.51
N ASP A 47 -5.43 5.29 -12.55
CA ASP A 47 -5.58 6.39 -13.52
C ASP A 47 -4.89 7.63 -12.96
N TRP A 48 -3.61 7.81 -13.34
CA TRP A 48 -2.79 8.91 -12.87
C TRP A 48 -2.92 10.14 -13.77
N LYS A 49 -3.35 11.25 -13.19
CA LYS A 49 -3.27 12.57 -13.81
C LYS A 49 -1.94 13.20 -13.43
N LEU A 50 -1.06 13.40 -14.42
CA LEU A 50 0.23 14.07 -14.20
C LEU A 50 0.02 15.57 -14.02
N ILE A 51 0.69 16.16 -13.02
CA ILE A 51 0.60 17.56 -12.66
C ILE A 51 1.97 18.22 -12.85
N SER A 52 1.98 19.44 -13.40
CA SER A 52 3.22 20.20 -13.68
C SER A 52 3.83 20.85 -12.42
N GLU A 53 3.86 20.10 -11.33
CA GLU A 53 4.52 20.53 -10.08
C GLU A 53 5.71 19.64 -9.79
N LYS A 54 6.76 20.23 -9.24
CA LYS A 54 7.98 19.53 -8.84
C LYS A 54 8.35 19.86 -7.42
N LYS A 55 8.96 18.90 -6.72
CA LYS A 55 9.64 19.10 -5.45
C LYS A 55 10.83 18.16 -5.32
N LYS A 56 11.73 18.45 -4.41
CA LYS A 56 12.84 17.56 -4.04
C LYS A 56 12.45 16.73 -2.83
N ILE A 57 12.64 15.40 -2.93
CA ILE A 57 12.48 14.46 -1.82
C ILE A 57 13.78 13.67 -1.70
N LEU A 58 14.43 13.74 -0.56
CA LEU A 58 15.81 13.27 -0.42
C LEU A 58 16.68 13.97 -1.48
N ASP A 59 17.40 13.21 -2.29
CA ASP A 59 18.25 13.73 -3.37
C ASP A 59 17.59 13.66 -4.76
N TYR A 60 16.30 13.32 -4.83
CA TYR A 60 15.58 13.10 -6.09
C TYR A 60 14.65 14.25 -6.45
N GLU A 61 14.69 14.68 -7.71
CA GLU A 61 13.64 15.54 -8.27
C GLU A 61 12.39 14.69 -8.51
N CYS A 62 11.27 15.13 -7.95
CA CYS A 62 9.99 14.43 -8.05
C CYS A 62 8.96 15.28 -8.79
N SER A 63 8.16 14.62 -9.60
CA SER A 63 6.98 15.17 -10.25
C SER A 63 5.73 14.72 -9.52
N LYS A 64 4.69 15.55 -9.57
CA LYS A 64 3.40 15.29 -8.92
C LYS A 64 2.46 14.52 -9.85
N ALA A 65 1.69 13.61 -9.27
CA ALA A 65 0.57 12.96 -9.94
C ALA A 65 -0.60 12.81 -8.97
N GLU A 66 -1.82 12.74 -9.50
CA GLU A 66 -3.05 12.58 -8.74
C GLU A 66 -3.86 11.41 -9.28
N THR A 67 -4.52 10.68 -8.39
CA THR A 67 -5.45 9.61 -8.75
C THR A 67 -6.59 9.49 -7.75
N PHE A 68 -7.66 8.81 -8.15
CA PHE A 68 -8.72 8.39 -7.25
C PHE A 68 -8.62 6.88 -6.99
N PHE A 69 -8.50 6.51 -5.72
CA PHE A 69 -8.41 5.12 -5.31
C PHE A 69 -9.18 4.89 -4.00
N GLY A 70 -9.96 3.81 -3.92
CA GLY A 70 -10.72 3.50 -2.71
C GLY A 70 -11.67 4.62 -2.25
N GLY A 71 -12.22 5.40 -3.18
CA GLY A 71 -13.12 6.53 -2.87
C GLY A 71 -12.43 7.78 -2.33
N ARG A 72 -11.11 7.89 -2.50
CA ARG A 72 -10.30 9.03 -2.05
C ARG A 72 -9.43 9.56 -3.16
N LYS A 73 -9.16 10.86 -3.13
CA LYS A 73 -8.13 11.49 -3.96
C LYS A 73 -6.79 11.27 -3.30
N PHE A 74 -5.82 10.76 -4.07
CA PHE A 74 -4.42 10.61 -3.66
C PHE A 74 -3.52 11.50 -4.48
N ILE A 75 -2.49 12.01 -3.82
CA ILE A 75 -1.41 12.80 -4.40
C ILE A 75 -0.14 11.99 -4.24
N ALA A 76 0.55 11.72 -5.35
CA ALA A 76 1.83 11.03 -5.37
C ALA A 76 2.94 11.93 -5.89
N TRP A 77 4.13 11.74 -5.34
CA TRP A 77 5.37 12.32 -5.82
C TRP A 77 6.30 11.18 -6.24
N TYR A 78 6.69 11.19 -7.50
CA TYR A 78 7.48 10.13 -8.11
C TYR A 78 8.69 10.69 -8.84
N THR A 79 9.74 9.90 -8.98
CA THR A 79 10.95 10.29 -9.70
C THR A 79 11.26 9.35 -10.86
N ASN A 80 11.54 9.94 -12.03
CA ASN A 80 12.03 9.20 -13.20
C ASN A 80 13.52 8.81 -13.08
N GLN A 81 14.24 9.36 -12.11
CA GLN A 81 15.64 9.01 -11.85
C GLN A 81 15.78 7.55 -11.36
N ILE A 82 14.70 6.97 -10.87
CA ILE A 82 14.59 5.56 -10.53
C ILE A 82 13.46 4.97 -11.39
N PRO A 83 13.78 4.38 -12.55
CA PRO A 83 12.78 3.93 -13.52
C PRO A 83 12.14 2.59 -13.10
N ILE A 84 11.60 2.55 -11.89
CA ILE A 84 10.89 1.40 -11.32
C ILE A 84 9.44 1.82 -11.11
N ASN A 85 8.53 1.17 -11.83
CA ASN A 85 7.09 1.43 -11.75
C ASN A 85 6.50 0.85 -10.44
N GLU A 86 6.95 1.37 -9.30
CA GLU A 86 6.59 0.88 -7.98
C GLU A 86 6.32 2.02 -6.99
N GLY A 87 5.63 1.65 -5.90
CA GLY A 87 5.34 2.53 -4.79
C GLY A 87 4.86 1.78 -3.56
N PRO A 88 4.58 2.50 -2.47
CA PRO A 88 4.09 1.90 -1.23
C PRO A 88 2.66 1.34 -1.41
N TYR A 89 2.32 0.38 -0.57
CA TYR A 89 1.01 -0.27 -0.55
C TYR A 89 0.62 -0.81 -1.94
N LYS A 90 -0.54 -0.48 -2.46
CA LYS A 90 -1.05 -0.89 -3.78
C LYS A 90 -0.71 0.10 -4.90
N PHE A 91 -0.05 1.20 -4.58
CA PHE A 91 0.25 2.24 -5.57
C PHE A 91 1.38 1.80 -6.51
N SER A 92 1.16 1.99 -7.81
CA SER A 92 2.11 1.73 -8.89
C SER A 92 1.60 2.41 -10.17
N GLY A 93 2.27 2.27 -11.30
CA GLY A 93 1.75 2.74 -12.60
C GLY A 93 2.29 4.10 -13.04
N LEU A 94 3.13 4.76 -12.25
CA LEU A 94 3.84 5.96 -12.68
C LEU A 94 5.16 5.59 -13.38
N PRO A 95 5.70 6.46 -14.27
CA PRO A 95 6.94 6.17 -15.02
C PRO A 95 8.21 6.30 -14.15
N GLY A 96 8.14 5.90 -12.90
CA GLY A 96 9.23 5.94 -11.93
C GLY A 96 8.76 5.61 -10.53
N LEU A 97 9.71 5.53 -9.59
CA LEU A 97 9.44 5.16 -8.20
C LEU A 97 8.63 6.26 -7.49
N ILE A 98 7.54 5.87 -6.86
CA ILE A 98 6.76 6.76 -6.00
C ILE A 98 7.49 6.89 -4.67
N LEU A 99 7.96 8.10 -4.34
CA LEU A 99 8.68 8.38 -3.09
C LEU A 99 7.75 8.84 -1.96
N GLU A 100 6.61 9.42 -2.33
CA GLU A 100 5.60 9.86 -1.35
C GLU A 100 4.21 9.72 -1.95
N VAL A 101 3.25 9.29 -1.15
CA VAL A 101 1.83 9.31 -1.52
C VAL A 101 0.99 9.57 -0.28
N SER A 102 0.03 10.49 -0.41
CA SER A 102 -0.93 10.80 0.66
C SER A 102 -2.33 11.02 0.10
N ASP A 103 -3.36 10.80 0.90
CA ASP A 103 -4.70 11.27 0.55
C ASP A 103 -4.82 12.78 0.84
N ASP A 104 -5.81 13.43 0.22
CA ASP A 104 -6.04 14.89 0.33
C ASP A 104 -6.32 15.38 1.75
N LYS A 105 -6.71 14.46 2.66
CA LYS A 105 -6.97 14.73 4.08
C LYS A 105 -5.85 14.29 5.01
N ASN A 106 -4.74 13.79 4.44
CA ASN A 106 -3.59 13.26 5.18
C ASN A 106 -3.93 12.16 6.22
N ASN A 107 -5.00 11.38 5.96
CA ASN A 107 -5.31 10.21 6.79
C ASN A 107 -4.42 9.01 6.43
N PHE A 108 -3.92 8.98 5.19
CA PHE A 108 -2.96 8.01 4.69
C PHE A 108 -1.77 8.76 4.13
N HIS A 109 -0.60 8.51 4.68
CA HIS A 109 0.64 9.12 4.23
C HIS A 109 1.77 8.11 4.28
N TYR A 110 2.37 7.84 3.14
CA TYR A 110 3.56 7.02 2.98
C TYR A 110 4.68 7.89 2.43
N GLN A 111 5.82 7.87 3.09
CA GLN A 111 7.00 8.61 2.68
C GLN A 111 8.22 7.69 2.66
N LEU A 112 9.02 7.79 1.61
CA LEU A 112 10.30 7.11 1.52
C LEU A 112 11.30 7.76 2.48
N LEU A 113 11.91 6.95 3.34
CA LEU A 113 12.94 7.40 4.28
C LEU A 113 14.33 7.12 3.77
N ALA A 114 14.55 5.98 3.12
CA ALA A 114 15.85 5.60 2.59
C ALA A 114 15.72 4.51 1.52
N ILE A 115 16.68 4.49 0.61
CA ILE A 115 16.89 3.42 -0.36
C ILE A 115 18.15 2.66 0.02
N ILE A 116 18.02 1.37 0.26
CA ILE A 116 19.17 0.51 0.58
C ILE A 116 19.33 -0.47 -0.58
N LYS A 117 20.45 -0.40 -1.28
CA LYS A 117 20.82 -1.38 -2.31
C LYS A 117 21.41 -2.61 -1.60
N LYS A 118 20.69 -3.70 -1.62
CA LYS A 118 21.10 -4.97 -1.03
C LYS A 118 20.62 -6.11 -1.91
N GLU A 119 21.52 -7.06 -2.19
CA GLU A 119 21.10 -8.34 -2.75
C GLU A 119 20.30 -9.10 -1.69
N GLN A 120 19.08 -9.43 -2.03
CA GLN A 120 18.19 -10.19 -1.14
C GLN A 120 17.28 -11.08 -1.97
N ASN A 121 17.20 -12.34 -1.59
CA ASN A 121 16.19 -13.23 -2.14
C ASN A 121 14.81 -12.77 -1.67
N ILE A 122 13.93 -12.50 -2.62
CA ILE A 122 12.53 -12.24 -2.32
C ILE A 122 11.88 -13.59 -2.09
N LEU A 123 11.72 -13.94 -0.82
CA LEU A 123 11.01 -15.15 -0.44
C LEU A 123 9.51 -14.86 -0.51
N TYR A 124 8.83 -15.46 -1.48
CA TYR A 124 7.38 -15.58 -1.43
C TYR A 124 7.05 -16.49 -0.24
N LYS A 125 6.30 -15.98 0.71
CA LYS A 125 5.93 -16.76 1.89
C LYS A 125 4.96 -17.88 1.47
N ASN A 126 5.46 -19.11 1.47
CA ASN A 126 4.66 -20.32 1.19
C ASN A 126 3.63 -20.64 2.29
N ASP A 127 3.68 -19.92 3.40
CA ASP A 127 2.83 -20.12 4.58
C ASP A 127 1.58 -19.23 4.61
N VAL A 128 1.24 -18.60 3.50
CA VAL A 128 0.02 -17.79 3.39
C VAL A 128 -1.18 -18.69 3.14
N HIS A 129 -2.11 -18.70 4.09
CA HIS A 129 -3.40 -19.34 3.90
C HIS A 129 -4.32 -18.43 3.08
N LEU A 130 -4.46 -18.76 1.79
CA LEU A 130 -5.29 -17.97 0.88
C LEU A 130 -6.77 -18.16 1.20
N THR A 131 -7.50 -17.08 1.23
CA THR A 131 -8.95 -17.01 1.44
C THR A 131 -9.56 -15.93 0.55
N GLU A 132 -10.86 -15.81 0.57
CA GLU A 132 -11.54 -14.70 -0.10
C GLU A 132 -11.27 -13.39 0.65
N LYS A 133 -11.07 -12.31 -0.09
CA LYS A 133 -10.86 -10.96 0.47
C LYS A 133 -11.93 -10.58 1.49
N LYS A 134 -13.20 -10.87 1.17
CA LYS A 134 -14.35 -10.61 2.05
C LYS A 134 -14.21 -11.35 3.38
N LYS A 135 -13.87 -12.63 3.35
CA LYS A 135 -13.70 -13.48 4.53
C LYS A 135 -12.53 -12.99 5.41
N LEU A 136 -11.40 -12.58 4.81
CA LEU A 136 -10.29 -12.00 5.55
C LEU A 136 -10.72 -10.72 6.29
N ILE A 137 -11.43 -9.82 5.59
CA ILE A 137 -11.92 -8.56 6.17
C ILE A 137 -12.89 -8.85 7.32
N GLU A 138 -13.83 -9.78 7.15
CA GLU A 138 -14.77 -10.19 8.19
C GLU A 138 -14.06 -10.76 9.42
N THR A 139 -13.07 -11.65 9.22
CA THR A 139 -12.26 -12.22 10.31
C THR A 139 -11.54 -11.13 11.10
N LYS A 140 -10.90 -10.21 10.40
CA LYS A 140 -10.22 -9.04 10.99
C LYS A 140 -11.18 -8.17 11.79
N MET A 141 -12.36 -7.86 11.23
CA MET A 141 -13.37 -7.05 11.90
C MET A 141 -13.89 -7.71 13.17
N ASN A 142 -14.14 -9.03 13.13
CA ASN A 142 -14.62 -9.78 14.29
C ASN A 142 -13.56 -9.78 15.41
N LEU A 143 -12.29 -9.94 15.05
CA LEU A 143 -11.19 -9.84 16.02
C LEU A 143 -11.14 -8.45 16.66
N ILE A 144 -11.20 -7.38 15.84
CA ILE A 144 -11.15 -6.01 16.34
C ILE A 144 -12.35 -5.72 17.25
N LYS A 145 -13.57 -6.12 16.88
CA LYS A 145 -14.76 -6.00 17.73
C LYS A 145 -14.59 -6.71 19.07
N LYS A 146 -14.03 -7.94 19.04
CA LYS A 146 -13.74 -8.72 20.25
C LYS A 146 -12.77 -8.01 21.19
N ILE A 147 -11.75 -7.35 20.65
CA ILE A 147 -10.71 -6.65 21.42
C ILE A 147 -11.21 -5.28 21.93
N THR A 148 -11.89 -4.51 21.07
CA THR A 148 -12.25 -3.12 21.38
C THR A 148 -13.62 -2.98 22.04
N LYS A 149 -14.45 -4.02 22.01
CA LYS A 149 -15.88 -3.97 22.40
C LYS A 149 -16.66 -2.84 21.70
N SER A 150 -16.19 -2.40 20.55
CA SER A 150 -16.77 -1.29 19.78
C SER A 150 -16.92 -1.66 18.30
N ASP A 151 -17.84 -0.99 17.62
CA ASP A 151 -17.99 -1.13 16.18
C ASP A 151 -16.85 -0.40 15.45
N VAL A 152 -16.03 -1.18 14.75
CA VAL A 152 -14.88 -0.66 13.98
C VAL A 152 -15.23 -0.58 12.50
N LYS A 153 -14.87 0.54 11.87
CA LYS A 153 -15.03 0.73 10.42
C LYS A 153 -13.87 0.08 9.67
N VAL A 154 -14.17 -0.64 8.60
CA VAL A 154 -13.15 -1.19 7.66
C VAL A 154 -12.37 -0.06 7.02
N ASN A 155 -11.06 -0.28 6.80
CA ASN A 155 -10.25 0.59 5.98
C ASN A 155 -10.93 0.79 4.61
N PRO A 156 -11.28 2.03 4.22
CA PRO A 156 -11.94 2.29 2.94
C PRO A 156 -11.17 1.78 1.72
N LEU A 157 -9.85 1.66 1.81
CA LEU A 157 -8.98 1.18 0.74
C LEU A 157 -9.09 -0.34 0.49
N GLU A 158 -9.72 -1.07 1.39
CA GLU A 158 -9.91 -2.52 1.28
C GLU A 158 -11.31 -2.90 0.78
N LYS A 159 -12.23 -1.92 0.67
CA LYS A 159 -13.63 -2.17 0.27
C LYS A 159 -13.85 -2.40 -1.22
N LYS A 160 -12.86 -2.10 -2.06
CA LYS A 160 -12.96 -2.26 -3.53
C LYS A 160 -12.04 -3.34 -4.05
#